data_6f1c5a1cd2a20e5212fbff07e648116d
#
_entry.id   6f1c5a1cd2a20e5212fbff07e648116d
#
_cell.length_a   1.000
_cell.length_b   1.000
_cell.length_c   1.000
_cell.angle_alpha   90.00
_cell.angle_beta   90.00
_cell.angle_gamma   90.00
#
_symmetry.space_group_name_H-M   'P 1'
#
loop_
_entity.id
_entity.type
_entity.pdbx_description
1 polymer ?
#
loop_
_entity_poly.entity_id
_entity_poly.type
_entity_poly.pdbx_seq_one_letter_code
_entity_poly.pdbx_strand_id
1 'polypeptide(L)'
;MSIGIIIASHGEFAAGIHQSGSMIFGEQEKVQVVTFMPNEGPDDLYAKFNNAVAAFDAEDEVLVLADLWSGSPFNQASRVMGENPERKFAIITGLNLPMLIQAYTERLMDAAAGVEKVAANIIKEAKDGIKALPEELNPVEEVASAAAAPVAQTAIPEGTVIGDGKLKINLARLDTRLLHGQVATRFKSKSYHRCFR
;
A
#
# COMPACT_ATOMS: atom_id res chain seq x y z
N MET A 1 3.25 -19.45 -17.32
CA MET A 1 3.52 -18.35 -16.39
C MET A 1 2.23 -17.59 -16.24
N SER A 2 1.67 -17.52 -15.06
CA SER A 2 0.43 -16.80 -14.78
C SER A 2 0.61 -16.01 -13.48
N ILE A 3 -0.42 -15.26 -13.05
CA ILE A 3 -0.39 -14.50 -11.80
C ILE A 3 -1.34 -15.15 -10.82
N GLY A 4 -0.80 -15.66 -9.70
CA GLY A 4 -1.57 -16.03 -8.52
C GLY A 4 -1.97 -14.81 -7.74
N ILE A 5 -3.22 -14.73 -7.31
CA ILE A 5 -3.76 -13.60 -6.54
C ILE A 5 -3.99 -14.03 -5.10
N ILE A 6 -3.46 -13.28 -4.15
CA ILE A 6 -3.73 -13.44 -2.73
C ILE A 6 -4.52 -12.22 -2.26
N ILE A 7 -5.72 -12.45 -1.75
CA ILE A 7 -6.56 -11.42 -1.14
C ILE A 7 -6.38 -11.52 0.37
N ALA A 8 -5.88 -10.48 1.01
CA ALA A 8 -5.50 -10.52 2.42
C ALA A 8 -6.11 -9.37 3.24
N SER A 9 -6.61 -9.66 4.42
CA SER A 9 -7.20 -8.63 5.28
C SER A 9 -7.23 -9.00 6.76
N HIS A 10 -7.44 -8.00 7.60
CA HIS A 10 -7.93 -8.21 8.96
C HIS A 10 -9.38 -8.72 8.92
N GLY A 11 -9.71 -9.66 9.80
CA GLY A 11 -11.03 -10.28 9.87
C GLY A 11 -11.48 -10.90 8.54
N GLU A 12 -12.78 -10.99 8.34
CA GLU A 12 -13.43 -11.66 7.21
C GLU A 12 -13.51 -10.80 5.93
N PHE A 13 -12.92 -9.61 5.89
CA PHE A 13 -13.08 -8.70 4.76
C PHE A 13 -12.56 -9.31 3.44
N ALA A 14 -11.42 -10.00 3.47
CA ALA A 14 -10.88 -10.67 2.28
C ALA A 14 -11.84 -11.77 1.74
N ALA A 15 -12.48 -12.52 2.63
CA ALA A 15 -13.46 -13.53 2.23
C ALA A 15 -14.70 -12.89 1.63
N GLY A 16 -15.21 -11.81 2.25
CA GLY A 16 -16.39 -11.10 1.77
C GLY A 16 -16.19 -10.45 0.41
N ILE A 17 -15.04 -9.81 0.20
CA ILE A 17 -14.74 -9.17 -1.10
C ILE A 17 -14.48 -10.21 -2.20
N HIS A 18 -13.86 -11.34 -1.87
CA HIS A 18 -13.71 -12.46 -2.80
C HIS A 18 -15.09 -12.99 -3.25
N GLN A 19 -16.00 -13.23 -2.29
CA GLN A 19 -17.37 -13.64 -2.61
C GLN A 19 -18.07 -12.63 -3.53
N SER A 20 -17.94 -11.33 -3.26
CA SER A 20 -18.52 -10.28 -4.11
C SER A 20 -17.90 -10.28 -5.52
N GLY A 21 -16.59 -10.49 -5.62
CA GLY A 21 -15.88 -10.61 -6.89
C GLY A 21 -16.38 -11.81 -7.70
N SER A 22 -16.56 -12.97 -7.07
CA SER A 22 -17.09 -14.19 -7.71
C SER A 22 -18.52 -14.01 -8.20
N MET A 23 -19.35 -13.24 -7.50
CA MET A 23 -20.70 -12.91 -7.97
C MET A 23 -20.71 -12.06 -9.27
N ILE A 24 -19.72 -11.22 -9.48
CA ILE A 24 -19.64 -10.30 -10.63
C ILE A 24 -18.89 -10.95 -11.79
N PHE A 25 -17.79 -11.61 -11.51
CA PHE A 25 -16.82 -12.06 -12.50
C PHE A 25 -16.79 -13.59 -12.71
N GLY A 26 -17.49 -14.33 -11.82
CA GLY A 26 -17.39 -15.78 -11.73
C GLY A 26 -16.18 -16.24 -10.91
N GLU A 27 -16.17 -17.52 -10.56
CA GLU A 27 -15.05 -18.15 -9.84
C GLU A 27 -13.77 -18.05 -10.66
N GLN A 28 -12.70 -17.70 -9.99
CA GLN A 28 -11.38 -17.51 -10.59
C GLN A 28 -10.38 -18.53 -10.04
N GLU A 29 -9.66 -19.19 -10.94
CA GLU A 29 -8.55 -20.07 -10.56
C GLU A 29 -7.37 -19.28 -9.99
N LYS A 30 -6.50 -19.94 -9.21
CA LYS A 30 -5.28 -19.34 -8.63
C LYS A 30 -5.57 -18.07 -7.81
N VAL A 31 -6.65 -18.09 -7.03
CA VAL A 31 -6.99 -17.08 -6.04
C VAL A 31 -6.97 -17.71 -4.65
N GLN A 32 -6.24 -17.11 -3.74
CA GLN A 32 -6.13 -17.51 -2.34
C GLN A 32 -6.63 -16.40 -1.43
N VAL A 33 -7.33 -16.76 -0.37
CA VAL A 33 -7.86 -15.82 0.63
C VAL A 33 -7.12 -16.02 1.94
N VAL A 34 -6.55 -14.94 2.47
CA VAL A 34 -5.83 -14.94 3.75
C VAL A 34 -6.48 -13.95 4.70
N THR A 35 -7.12 -14.47 5.74
CA THR A 35 -7.76 -13.70 6.80
C THR A 35 -6.90 -13.70 8.06
N PHE A 36 -6.75 -12.54 8.70
CA PHE A 36 -6.11 -12.41 10.01
C PHE A 36 -7.16 -12.23 11.10
N MET A 37 -7.40 -13.27 11.87
CA MET A 37 -8.47 -13.32 12.86
C MET A 37 -8.00 -12.81 14.24
N PRO A 38 -8.92 -12.33 15.12
CA PRO A 38 -8.55 -11.76 16.42
C PRO A 38 -7.78 -12.68 17.36
N ASN A 39 -7.91 -13.99 17.20
CA ASN A 39 -7.25 -15.02 18.01
C ASN A 39 -5.95 -15.54 17.41
N GLU A 40 -5.49 -14.96 16.31
CA GLU A 40 -4.28 -15.38 15.60
C GLU A 40 -3.11 -14.45 15.90
N GLY A 41 -1.91 -15.02 15.90
CA GLY A 41 -0.67 -14.28 15.99
C GLY A 41 0.00 -14.04 14.61
N PRO A 42 1.09 -13.27 14.60
CA PRO A 42 1.86 -13.01 13.38
C PRO A 42 2.39 -14.29 12.70
N ASP A 43 2.72 -15.32 13.48
CA ASP A 43 3.24 -16.58 12.96
C ASP A 43 2.14 -17.42 12.29
N ASP A 44 0.90 -17.37 12.80
CA ASP A 44 -0.24 -18.03 12.17
C ASP A 44 -0.51 -17.39 10.80
N LEU A 45 -0.49 -16.06 10.75
CA LEU A 45 -0.69 -15.31 9.52
C LEU A 45 0.43 -15.56 8.50
N TYR A 46 1.68 -15.62 8.97
CA TYR A 46 2.82 -15.98 8.15
C TYR A 46 2.68 -17.38 7.53
N ALA A 47 2.26 -18.36 8.32
CA ALA A 47 2.01 -19.72 7.82
C ALA A 47 0.90 -19.74 6.75
N LYS A 48 -0.18 -18.97 6.94
CA LYS A 48 -1.25 -18.82 5.94
C LYS A 48 -0.72 -18.26 4.61
N PHE A 49 0.12 -17.22 4.64
CA PHE A 49 0.73 -16.68 3.43
C PHE A 49 1.64 -17.69 2.73
N ASN A 50 2.47 -18.42 3.46
CA ASN A 50 3.29 -19.48 2.86
C ASN A 50 2.45 -20.57 2.20
N ASN A 51 1.37 -21.00 2.85
CA ASN A 51 0.44 -21.98 2.27
C ASN A 51 -0.23 -21.42 1.01
N ALA A 52 -0.62 -20.15 1.01
CA ALA A 52 -1.23 -19.51 -0.15
C ALA A 52 -0.26 -19.42 -1.33
N VAL A 53 1.02 -19.07 -1.07
CA VAL A 53 2.07 -19.04 -2.11
C VAL A 53 2.41 -20.44 -2.63
N ALA A 54 2.42 -21.43 -1.76
CA ALA A 54 2.69 -22.83 -2.12
C ALA A 54 1.56 -23.48 -2.96
N ALA A 55 0.36 -22.90 -2.94
CA ALA A 55 -0.76 -23.34 -3.76
C ALA A 55 -0.65 -22.92 -5.25
N PHE A 56 0.29 -22.07 -5.58
CA PHE A 56 0.57 -21.63 -6.95
C PHE A 56 1.73 -22.44 -7.56
N ASP A 57 1.77 -22.52 -8.88
CA ASP A 57 2.90 -23.13 -9.57
C ASP A 57 4.20 -22.34 -9.35
N ALA A 58 5.34 -22.98 -9.41
CA ALA A 58 6.64 -22.36 -9.12
C ALA A 58 6.95 -21.16 -10.04
N GLU A 59 6.46 -21.20 -11.28
CA GLU A 59 6.66 -20.17 -12.30
C GLU A 59 5.66 -19.03 -12.22
N ASP A 60 4.63 -19.14 -11.37
CA ASP A 60 3.63 -18.10 -11.25
C ASP A 60 4.18 -16.90 -10.46
N GLU A 61 3.95 -15.72 -10.97
CA GLU A 61 4.16 -14.47 -10.25
C GLU A 61 3.03 -14.28 -9.24
N VAL A 62 3.26 -13.52 -8.16
CA VAL A 62 2.28 -13.38 -7.07
C VAL A 62 1.86 -11.93 -6.90
N LEU A 63 0.55 -11.70 -6.97
CA LEU A 63 -0.09 -10.43 -6.66
C LEU A 63 -0.80 -10.53 -5.31
N VAL A 64 -0.42 -9.69 -4.35
CA VAL A 64 -1.11 -9.59 -3.06
C VAL A 64 -1.94 -8.31 -3.03
N LEU A 65 -3.22 -8.44 -2.74
CA LEU A 65 -4.15 -7.34 -2.50
C LEU A 65 -4.46 -7.30 -1.00
N ALA A 66 -3.89 -6.34 -0.28
CA ALA A 66 -4.05 -6.21 1.16
C ALA A 66 -4.94 -5.03 1.53
N ASP A 67 -5.60 -5.10 2.67
CA ASP A 67 -6.53 -4.08 3.13
C ASP A 67 -5.82 -2.78 3.55
N LEU A 68 -4.73 -2.87 4.32
CA LEU A 68 -4.12 -1.71 4.96
C LEU A 68 -2.59 -1.69 4.83
N TRP A 69 -2.05 -0.53 4.44
CA TRP A 69 -0.61 -0.28 4.42
C TRP A 69 -0.01 -0.39 5.83
N SER A 70 1.08 -1.10 5.95
CA SER A 70 1.76 -1.39 7.23
C SER A 70 0.91 -2.16 8.25
N GLY A 71 -0.24 -2.71 7.86
CA GLY A 71 -1.02 -3.65 8.67
C GLY A 71 -0.36 -5.03 8.76
N SER A 72 -0.85 -5.89 9.67
CA SER A 72 -0.30 -7.24 9.84
C SER A 72 -0.32 -8.06 8.55
N PRO A 73 -1.41 -8.07 7.74
CA PRO A 73 -1.41 -8.77 6.45
C PRO A 73 -0.34 -8.27 5.49
N PHE A 74 -0.18 -6.94 5.36
CA PHE A 74 0.88 -6.34 4.54
C PHE A 74 2.28 -6.74 5.02
N ASN A 75 2.52 -6.67 6.34
CA ASN A 75 3.84 -6.95 6.90
C ASN A 75 4.25 -8.42 6.70
N GLN A 76 3.32 -9.37 6.88
CA GLN A 76 3.62 -10.78 6.66
C GLN A 76 3.75 -11.12 5.17
N ALA A 77 2.95 -10.51 4.29
CA ALA A 77 3.12 -10.61 2.84
C ALA A 77 4.51 -10.10 2.40
N SER A 78 4.95 -8.95 2.93
CA SER A 78 6.26 -8.37 2.64
C SER A 78 7.41 -9.25 3.14
N ARG A 79 7.24 -9.91 4.28
CA ARG A 79 8.20 -10.89 4.79
C ARG A 79 8.32 -12.08 3.85
N VAL A 80 7.21 -12.69 3.46
CA VAL A 80 7.17 -13.82 2.53
C VAL A 80 7.76 -13.44 1.17
N MET A 81 7.46 -12.25 0.65
CA MET A 81 8.10 -11.72 -0.56
C MET A 81 9.62 -11.66 -0.44
N GLY A 82 10.15 -11.14 0.67
CA GLY A 82 11.59 -11.04 0.92
C GLY A 82 12.29 -12.40 1.04
N GLU A 83 11.58 -13.43 1.49
CA GLU A 83 12.08 -14.79 1.63
C GLU A 83 12.00 -15.61 0.31
N ASN A 84 11.34 -15.06 -0.73
CA ASN A 84 11.20 -15.69 -2.06
C ASN A 84 11.76 -14.79 -3.18
N PRO A 85 13.05 -14.44 -3.16
CA PRO A 85 13.64 -13.46 -4.09
C PRO A 85 13.61 -13.91 -5.56
N GLU A 86 13.50 -15.21 -5.82
CA GLU A 86 13.44 -15.78 -7.17
C GLU A 86 12.05 -15.63 -7.81
N ARG A 87 11.02 -15.38 -7.01
CA ARG A 87 9.64 -15.22 -7.47
C ARG A 87 9.28 -13.74 -7.52
N LYS A 88 8.67 -13.31 -8.60
CA LYS A 88 8.17 -11.94 -8.69
C LYS A 88 6.90 -11.76 -7.88
N PHE A 89 6.90 -10.71 -7.08
CA PHE A 89 5.78 -10.28 -6.25
C PHE A 89 5.42 -8.83 -6.49
N ALA A 90 4.12 -8.53 -6.37
CA ALA A 90 3.65 -7.18 -6.15
C ALA A 90 2.64 -7.18 -5.00
N ILE A 91 2.70 -6.16 -4.13
CA ILE A 91 1.76 -6.00 -3.01
C ILE A 91 1.08 -4.64 -3.18
N ILE A 92 -0.24 -4.65 -3.30
CA ILE A 92 -1.07 -3.45 -3.38
C ILE A 92 -1.93 -3.37 -2.13
N THR A 93 -2.10 -2.19 -1.56
CA THR A 93 -2.95 -1.97 -0.39
C THR A 93 -4.11 -1.02 -0.69
N GLY A 94 -5.08 -0.98 0.21
CA GLY A 94 -6.32 -0.25 -0.01
C GLY A 94 -7.37 -1.10 -0.74
N LEU A 95 -7.35 -2.42 -0.46
CA LEU A 95 -8.26 -3.41 -1.06
C LEU A 95 -9.68 -2.88 -1.19
N ASN A 96 -10.18 -2.87 -2.40
CA ASN A 96 -11.56 -2.54 -2.74
C ASN A 96 -12.04 -3.41 -3.91
N LEU A 97 -13.33 -3.42 -4.15
CA LEU A 97 -13.91 -4.28 -5.19
C LEU A 97 -13.48 -3.90 -6.62
N PRO A 98 -13.42 -2.63 -7.03
CA PRO A 98 -12.84 -2.24 -8.30
C PRO A 98 -11.41 -2.77 -8.51
N MET A 99 -10.56 -2.72 -7.48
CA MET A 99 -9.21 -3.29 -7.51
C MET A 99 -9.21 -4.78 -7.83
N LEU A 100 -10.08 -5.55 -7.17
CA LEU A 100 -10.18 -7.00 -7.38
C LEU A 100 -10.69 -7.34 -8.78
N ILE A 101 -11.73 -6.65 -9.24
CA ILE A 101 -12.28 -6.84 -10.59
C ILE A 101 -11.24 -6.50 -11.65
N GLN A 102 -10.47 -5.43 -11.46
CA GLN A 102 -9.39 -5.07 -12.38
C GLN A 102 -8.27 -6.12 -12.38
N ALA A 103 -7.92 -6.70 -11.23
CA ALA A 103 -6.93 -7.77 -11.16
C ALA A 103 -7.36 -9.00 -11.99
N TYR A 104 -8.64 -9.36 -11.92
CA TYR A 104 -9.20 -10.44 -12.73
C TYR A 104 -9.19 -10.08 -14.24
N THR A 105 -9.55 -8.85 -14.57
CA THR A 105 -9.58 -8.34 -15.96
C THR A 105 -8.19 -8.38 -16.58
N GLU A 106 -7.18 -7.81 -15.92
CA GLU A 106 -5.79 -7.77 -16.41
C GLU A 106 -5.27 -9.17 -16.67
N ARG A 107 -5.51 -10.09 -15.75
CA ARG A 107 -5.07 -11.49 -15.88
C ARG A 107 -5.71 -12.22 -17.07
N LEU A 108 -6.95 -11.88 -17.43
CA LEU A 108 -7.63 -12.45 -18.58
C LEU A 108 -7.20 -11.80 -19.90
N MET A 109 -6.95 -10.49 -19.90
CA MET A 109 -6.66 -9.75 -21.14
C MET A 109 -5.22 -9.94 -21.62
N ASP A 110 -4.27 -10.04 -20.70
CA ASP A 110 -2.84 -10.17 -21.01
C ASP A 110 -2.17 -11.16 -20.04
N ALA A 111 -2.36 -12.45 -20.32
CA ALA A 111 -1.75 -13.53 -19.53
C ALA A 111 -0.21 -13.50 -19.55
N ALA A 112 0.41 -12.72 -20.43
CA ALA A 112 1.85 -12.53 -20.53
C ALA A 112 2.36 -11.28 -19.81
N ALA A 113 1.45 -10.43 -19.35
CA ALA A 113 1.84 -9.26 -18.56
C ALA A 113 2.45 -9.69 -17.23
N GLY A 114 3.62 -9.14 -16.91
CA GLY A 114 4.23 -9.33 -15.60
C GLY A 114 3.46 -8.63 -14.49
N VAL A 115 3.56 -9.15 -13.27
CA VAL A 115 2.84 -8.65 -12.08
C VAL A 115 3.06 -7.16 -11.82
N GLU A 116 4.22 -6.61 -12.16
CA GLU A 116 4.54 -5.19 -11.99
C GLU A 116 3.66 -4.29 -12.86
N LYS A 117 3.48 -4.66 -14.15
CA LYS A 117 2.62 -3.93 -15.09
C LYS A 117 1.15 -4.02 -14.66
N VAL A 118 0.72 -5.22 -14.30
CA VAL A 118 -0.63 -5.49 -13.80
C VAL A 118 -0.91 -4.67 -12.55
N ALA A 119 0.02 -4.64 -11.60
CA ALA A 119 -0.10 -3.84 -10.37
C ALA A 119 -0.25 -2.33 -10.65
N ALA A 120 0.50 -1.79 -11.60
CA ALA A 120 0.40 -0.38 -11.99
C ALA A 120 -0.98 -0.03 -12.57
N ASN A 121 -1.52 -0.88 -13.44
CA ASN A 121 -2.85 -0.71 -14.03
C ASN A 121 -3.95 -0.79 -12.95
N ILE A 122 -3.85 -1.77 -12.06
CA ILE A 122 -4.80 -1.96 -10.96
C ILE A 122 -4.85 -0.72 -10.06
N ILE A 123 -3.70 -0.16 -9.69
CA ILE A 123 -3.63 1.03 -8.83
C ILE A 123 -4.36 2.22 -9.47
N LYS A 124 -4.21 2.39 -10.78
CA LYS A 124 -4.90 3.44 -11.51
C LYS A 124 -6.41 3.25 -11.45
N GLU A 125 -6.91 2.10 -11.91
CA GLU A 125 -8.34 1.81 -11.97
C GLU A 125 -9.00 1.77 -10.57
N ALA A 126 -8.29 1.29 -9.56
CA ALA A 126 -8.80 1.28 -8.18
C ALA A 126 -9.03 2.70 -7.64
N LYS A 127 -8.18 3.66 -8.01
CA LYS A 127 -8.36 5.08 -7.65
C LYS A 127 -9.53 5.68 -8.41
N ASP A 128 -9.63 5.42 -9.70
CA ASP A 128 -10.70 5.90 -10.56
C ASP A 128 -12.08 5.30 -10.20
N GLY A 129 -12.08 4.17 -9.50
CA GLY A 129 -13.27 3.52 -8.96
C GLY A 129 -13.89 4.20 -7.73
N ILE A 130 -13.19 5.15 -7.11
CA ILE A 130 -13.68 5.91 -5.95
C ILE A 130 -14.38 7.16 -6.47
N LYS A 131 -15.72 7.12 -6.52
CA LYS A 131 -16.54 8.21 -7.05
C LYS A 131 -17.67 8.57 -6.09
N ALA A 132 -18.08 9.82 -6.12
CA ALA A 132 -19.18 10.35 -5.32
C ALA A 132 -20.32 10.91 -6.17
N LEU A 133 -21.51 10.95 -5.58
CA LEU A 133 -22.64 11.74 -6.06
C LEU A 133 -23.12 12.65 -4.91
N PRO A 134 -23.45 13.92 -5.18
CA PRO A 134 -23.36 14.60 -6.49
C PRO A 134 -21.90 14.74 -6.97
N GLU A 135 -21.71 14.94 -8.27
CA GLU A 135 -20.38 14.91 -8.91
C GLU A 135 -19.40 15.95 -8.36
N GLU A 136 -19.89 17.04 -7.79
CA GLU A 136 -19.09 18.10 -7.17
C GLU A 136 -18.27 17.62 -5.95
N LEU A 137 -18.61 16.46 -5.40
CA LEU A 137 -17.87 15.84 -4.30
C LEU A 137 -16.66 15.04 -4.78
N ASN A 138 -16.56 14.74 -6.07
CA ASN A 138 -15.37 14.06 -6.58
C ASN A 138 -14.18 15.01 -6.52
N PRO A 139 -12.98 14.50 -6.12
CA PRO A 139 -11.78 15.31 -6.19
C PRO A 139 -11.57 15.82 -7.62
N VAL A 140 -11.37 17.11 -7.76
CA VAL A 140 -10.89 17.66 -9.03
C VAL A 140 -9.50 17.09 -9.24
N GLU A 141 -9.27 16.35 -10.30
CA GLU A 141 -7.90 16.01 -10.69
C GLU A 141 -7.17 17.33 -10.93
N GLU A 142 -6.34 17.74 -9.98
CA GLU A 142 -5.30 18.69 -10.26
C GLU A 142 -4.44 18.03 -11.35
N VAL A 143 -4.68 18.44 -12.59
CA VAL A 143 -3.73 18.16 -13.68
C VAL A 143 -2.40 18.65 -13.12
N ALA A 144 -1.57 17.70 -12.72
CA ALA A 144 -0.21 18.00 -12.31
C ALA A 144 0.42 18.65 -13.53
N SER A 145 0.32 19.98 -13.57
CA SER A 145 1.11 20.81 -14.46
C SER A 145 2.55 20.47 -14.11
N ALA A 146 3.11 19.55 -14.90
CA ALA A 146 4.52 19.22 -14.85
C ALA A 146 5.33 20.43 -15.37
N ALA A 147 5.39 21.41 -14.52
CA ALA A 147 6.46 22.37 -14.50
C ALA A 147 6.98 22.33 -13.06
N ALA A 148 7.86 21.37 -12.80
CA ALA A 148 8.85 21.54 -11.76
C ALA A 148 9.61 22.81 -12.14
N ALA A 149 9.09 23.97 -11.72
CA ALA A 149 9.90 25.15 -11.62
C ALA A 149 11.12 24.74 -10.79
N PRO A 150 12.35 25.04 -11.23
CA PRO A 150 13.52 24.78 -10.42
C PRO A 150 13.25 25.45 -9.08
N VAL A 151 13.27 24.66 -8.00
CA VAL A 151 13.25 25.20 -6.64
C VAL A 151 14.45 26.13 -6.61
N ALA A 152 14.21 27.44 -6.71
CA ALA A 152 15.22 28.42 -6.50
C ALA A 152 15.77 28.11 -5.11
N GLN A 153 16.99 27.59 -5.06
CA GLN A 153 17.75 27.55 -3.83
C GLN A 153 17.86 29.02 -3.40
N THR A 154 17.00 29.42 -2.51
CA THR A 154 17.15 30.68 -1.78
C THR A 154 18.45 30.51 -1.02
N ALA A 155 19.52 31.02 -1.62
CA ALA A 155 20.79 31.17 -0.94
C ALA A 155 20.53 31.98 0.32
N ILE A 156 20.82 31.38 1.46
CA ILE A 156 20.78 32.10 2.75
C ILE A 156 21.71 33.27 2.59
N PRO A 157 21.25 34.51 2.80
CA PRO A 157 22.12 35.66 2.64
C PRO A 157 23.36 35.51 3.55
N GLU A 158 24.52 35.74 3.00
CA GLU A 158 25.77 35.69 3.75
C GLU A 158 25.69 36.65 4.94
N GLY A 159 25.83 36.14 6.16
CA GLY A 159 25.66 36.93 7.38
C GLY A 159 24.41 36.62 8.22
N THR A 160 23.58 35.69 7.81
CA THR A 160 22.43 35.27 8.65
C THR A 160 22.92 34.44 9.83
N VAL A 161 22.99 35.05 11.02
CA VAL A 161 23.32 34.35 12.27
C VAL A 161 22.07 33.64 12.77
N ILE A 162 22.02 32.32 12.62
CA ILE A 162 20.94 31.49 13.16
C ILE A 162 21.33 31.06 14.59
N GLY A 163 20.95 31.85 15.58
CA GLY A 163 21.13 31.55 17.00
C GLY A 163 22.52 31.87 17.56
N ASP A 164 22.67 31.73 18.86
CA ASP A 164 23.91 32.02 19.65
C ASP A 164 24.94 30.86 19.60
N GLY A 165 24.87 30.00 18.63
CA GLY A 165 25.80 28.87 18.47
C GLY A 165 25.55 27.68 19.41
N LYS A 166 24.51 27.72 20.24
CA LYS A 166 24.21 26.66 21.21
C LYS A 166 23.14 25.65 20.74
N LEU A 167 22.45 25.94 19.64
CA LEU A 167 21.42 25.04 19.09
C LEU A 167 22.03 24.18 17.98
N LYS A 168 22.29 22.91 18.29
CA LYS A 168 22.74 21.95 17.31
C LYS A 168 21.50 21.27 16.71
N ILE A 169 21.03 21.72 15.55
CA ILE A 169 19.96 21.06 14.80
C ILE A 169 20.62 19.98 13.96
N ASN A 170 20.48 18.72 14.38
CA ASN A 170 21.05 17.58 13.64
C ASN A 170 20.19 17.16 12.44
N LEU A 171 18.90 17.50 12.45
CA LEU A 171 17.98 17.24 11.35
C LEU A 171 16.79 18.19 11.42
N ALA A 172 16.64 19.07 10.41
CA ALA A 172 15.42 19.81 10.16
C ALA A 172 14.81 19.31 8.86
N ARG A 173 13.81 18.46 8.91
CA ARG A 173 13.04 18.00 7.76
C ARG A 173 11.58 18.33 8.00
N LEU A 174 11.03 19.22 7.19
CA LEU A 174 9.59 19.43 7.11
C LEU A 174 9.00 18.31 6.25
N ASP A 175 8.44 17.31 6.90
CA ASP A 175 7.66 16.28 6.23
C ASP A 175 6.19 16.43 6.66
N THR A 176 5.34 16.80 5.72
CA THR A 176 3.89 16.97 5.96
C THR A 176 3.19 15.67 6.34
N ARG A 177 3.88 14.51 6.24
CA ARG A 177 3.38 13.19 6.65
C ARG A 177 3.58 12.88 8.14
N LEU A 178 4.19 13.80 8.91
CA LEU A 178 4.51 13.59 10.33
C LEU A 178 3.30 13.65 11.29
N LEU A 179 2.07 13.77 10.81
CA LEU A 179 0.85 13.87 11.61
C LEU A 179 0.00 12.59 11.67
N HIS A 180 0.58 11.41 11.41
CA HIS A 180 -0.12 10.16 11.70
C HIS A 180 0.07 9.74 13.15
N GLY A 181 -1.02 9.28 13.81
CA GLY A 181 -1.18 9.09 15.24
C GLY A 181 -0.06 8.32 15.99
N GLN A 182 0.76 7.52 15.34
CA GLN A 182 1.87 6.80 15.96
C GLN A 182 3.09 7.67 16.24
N VAL A 183 3.27 8.78 15.53
CA VAL A 183 4.38 9.72 15.78
C VAL A 183 4.04 10.68 16.91
N ALA A 184 2.77 11.06 17.03
CA ALA A 184 2.31 11.96 18.10
C ALA A 184 2.46 11.35 19.51
N THR A 185 2.37 10.04 19.67
CA THR A 185 2.51 9.38 20.98
C THR A 185 3.96 9.29 21.47
N ARG A 186 4.94 9.30 20.57
CA ARG A 186 6.36 9.18 20.96
C ARG A 186 7.02 10.51 21.38
N PHE A 187 6.44 11.63 20.97
CA PHE A 187 6.93 12.98 21.34
C PHE A 187 6.35 13.53 22.64
N LYS A 188 5.35 12.88 23.24
CA LYS A 188 4.65 13.37 24.43
C LYS A 188 5.44 13.31 25.74
N SER A 189 6.64 12.74 25.77
CA SER A 189 7.33 12.54 27.05
C SER A 189 8.55 13.41 27.35
N LYS A 190 9.10 14.23 26.45
CA LYS A 190 10.34 14.96 26.82
C LYS A 190 10.60 16.39 26.28
N SER A 191 9.77 17.04 25.46
CA SER A 191 10.21 18.36 24.95
C SER A 191 9.15 19.41 24.58
N TYR A 192 7.89 19.25 24.97
CA TYR A 192 6.85 20.24 24.64
C TYR A 192 6.85 21.51 25.52
N HIS A 193 7.75 21.65 26.48
CA HIS A 193 7.77 22.80 27.40
C HIS A 193 8.74 23.91 26.98
N ARG A 194 9.39 23.87 25.82
CA ARG A 194 10.38 24.90 25.45
C ARG A 194 10.24 25.54 24.07
N CYS A 195 9.18 25.29 23.34
CA CYS A 195 9.05 25.85 21.96
C CYS A 195 8.01 26.98 21.83
N PHE A 196 7.31 27.37 22.89
CA PHE A 196 6.43 28.53 22.87
C PHE A 196 6.77 29.46 24.04
N ARG A 197 7.75 30.28 23.83
CA ARG A 197 7.92 31.63 24.39
C ARG A 197 8.75 32.46 23.45
#